data_e53d996caae7390936ece3a47f3548e6
#
_entry.id   e53d996caae7390936ece3a47f3548e6
#
_cell.length_a   1.000
_cell.length_b   1.000
_cell.length_c   1.000
_cell.angle_alpha   90.00
_cell.angle_beta   90.00
_cell.angle_gamma   90.00
#
_symmetry.space_group_name_H-M   'P 1'
#
loop_
_entity.id
_entity.type
_entity.pdbx_description
1 polymer ?
#
loop_
_entity_poly.entity_id
_entity_poly.type
_entity_poly.pdbx_seq_one_letter_code
_entity_poly.pdbx_strand_id
1 'polypeptide(L)'
;MTTKLITASEARQIRDVSLTHFRNNEMDKYIKYINKKVRETANRGSFGFDLWIEYYSGITPDPVISELSPVQMQMLISHLVNNGYRAYLDRAKLYVYWNIVVQPDPKPVKEEPKKKPWYTFWRKS
;
A
#
# COMPACT_ATOMS: atom_id res chain seq x y z
N MET A 1 27.76 37.32 -2.14
CA MET A 1 27.61 36.13 -3.02
C MET A 1 26.19 35.59 -2.91
N THR A 2 25.54 35.34 -4.01
CA THR A 2 24.16 34.93 -4.04
C THR A 2 24.05 33.43 -4.27
N THR A 3 23.31 32.76 -3.40
CA THR A 3 23.07 31.33 -3.55
C THR A 3 22.07 31.10 -4.69
N LYS A 4 22.43 30.23 -5.61
CA LYS A 4 21.58 29.94 -6.74
C LYS A 4 20.49 28.94 -6.33
N LEU A 5 19.26 29.25 -6.70
CA LEU A 5 18.14 28.36 -6.42
C LEU A 5 18.21 27.14 -7.35
N ILE A 6 17.96 25.95 -6.80
CA ILE A 6 17.86 24.74 -7.57
C ILE A 6 16.63 24.83 -8.49
N THR A 7 16.80 24.48 -9.75
CA THR A 7 15.68 24.50 -10.69
C THR A 7 14.71 23.36 -10.40
N ALA A 8 13.48 23.51 -10.88
CA ALA A 8 12.50 22.44 -10.75
C ALA A 8 12.93 21.16 -11.45
N SER A 9 13.64 21.30 -12.59
CA SER A 9 14.15 20.15 -13.31
C SER A 9 15.18 19.39 -12.48
N GLU A 10 16.11 20.13 -11.84
CA GLU A 10 17.10 19.52 -10.97
C GLU A 10 16.45 18.85 -9.76
N ALA A 11 15.43 19.48 -9.19
CA ALA A 11 14.72 18.91 -8.06
C ALA A 11 14.05 17.59 -8.43
N ARG A 12 13.46 17.51 -9.63
CA ARG A 12 12.85 16.28 -10.09
C ARG A 12 13.88 15.17 -10.29
N GLN A 13 15.06 15.52 -10.80
CA GLN A 13 16.13 14.54 -10.97
C GLN A 13 16.60 14.00 -9.63
N ILE A 14 16.79 14.88 -8.65
CA ILE A 14 17.17 14.45 -7.29
C ILE A 14 16.13 13.52 -6.72
N ARG A 15 14.85 13.84 -6.88
CA ARG A 15 13.75 13.01 -6.41
C ARG A 15 13.77 11.63 -7.07
N ASP A 16 13.95 11.59 -8.39
CA ASP A 16 13.92 10.32 -9.11
C ASP A 16 15.08 9.42 -8.72
N VAL A 17 16.27 10.00 -8.53
CA VAL A 17 17.43 9.24 -8.07
C VAL A 17 17.18 8.70 -6.67
N SER A 18 16.63 9.53 -5.80
CA SER A 18 16.32 9.13 -4.43
C SER A 18 15.30 8.00 -4.37
N LEU A 19 14.25 8.06 -5.19
CA LEU A 19 13.23 7.01 -5.22
C LEU A 19 13.76 5.72 -5.80
N THR A 20 14.63 5.82 -6.81
CA THR A 20 15.28 4.64 -7.38
C THR A 20 16.19 3.97 -6.34
N HIS A 21 16.94 4.79 -5.60
CA HIS A 21 17.80 4.28 -4.53
C HIS A 21 16.96 3.58 -3.46
N PHE A 22 15.85 4.18 -3.07
CA PHE A 22 14.95 3.57 -2.09
C PHE A 22 14.46 2.21 -2.58
N ARG A 23 13.96 2.16 -3.83
CA ARG A 23 13.44 0.92 -4.39
C ARG A 23 14.48 -0.18 -4.45
N ASN A 24 15.70 0.17 -4.82
CA ASN A 24 16.75 -0.83 -5.05
C ASN A 24 17.48 -1.25 -3.77
N ASN A 25 17.55 -0.37 -2.78
CA ASN A 25 18.45 -0.59 -1.65
C ASN A 25 17.79 -0.57 -0.28
N GLU A 26 16.65 0.06 -0.14
CA GLU A 26 16.05 0.29 1.18
C GLU A 26 14.68 -0.37 1.35
N MET A 27 13.93 -0.54 0.29
CA MET A 27 12.57 -1.09 0.39
C MET A 27 12.58 -2.50 1.03
N ASP A 28 13.63 -3.28 0.76
CA ASP A 28 13.73 -4.63 1.29
C ASP A 28 13.62 -4.68 2.82
N LYS A 29 14.17 -3.70 3.48
CA LYS A 29 14.10 -3.58 4.94
C LYS A 29 12.64 -3.53 5.41
N TYR A 30 11.84 -2.75 4.71
CA TYR A 30 10.41 -2.58 5.06
C TYR A 30 9.60 -3.80 4.67
N ILE A 31 9.94 -4.42 3.55
CA ILE A 31 9.29 -5.66 3.13
C ILE A 31 9.53 -6.76 4.15
N LYS A 32 10.77 -6.89 4.65
CA LYS A 32 11.08 -7.88 5.68
C LYS A 32 10.30 -7.62 6.96
N TYR A 33 10.16 -6.36 7.32
CA TYR A 33 9.38 -5.98 8.50
C TYR A 33 7.91 -6.36 8.35
N ILE A 34 7.33 -6.06 7.18
CA ILE A 34 5.95 -6.41 6.88
C ILE A 34 5.78 -7.93 6.88
N ASN A 35 6.72 -8.66 6.28
CA ASN A 35 6.66 -10.12 6.27
C ASN A 35 6.63 -10.69 7.69
N LYS A 36 7.42 -10.11 8.59
CA LYS A 36 7.43 -10.53 9.98
C LYS A 36 6.05 -10.31 10.61
N LYS A 37 5.46 -9.15 10.39
CA LYS A 37 4.12 -8.83 10.92
C LYS A 37 3.06 -9.76 10.35
N VAL A 38 3.14 -10.05 9.06
CA VAL A 38 2.20 -10.96 8.40
C VAL A 38 2.29 -12.35 9.04
N ARG A 39 3.51 -12.87 9.22
CA ARG A 39 3.67 -14.19 9.81
C ARG A 39 3.15 -14.25 11.24
N GLU A 40 3.48 -13.27 12.05
CA GLU A 40 3.03 -13.21 13.42
C GLU A 40 1.51 -13.15 13.52
N THR A 41 0.91 -12.33 12.68
CA THR A 41 -0.54 -12.13 12.67
C THR A 41 -1.26 -13.37 12.14
N ALA A 42 -0.76 -13.95 11.07
CA ALA A 42 -1.34 -15.16 10.49
C ALA A 42 -1.23 -16.34 11.44
N ASN A 43 -0.12 -16.44 12.18
CA ASN A 43 0.06 -17.50 13.17
C ASN A 43 -0.94 -17.40 14.31
N ARG A 44 -1.50 -16.22 14.54
CA ARG A 44 -2.54 -16.03 15.55
C ARG A 44 -3.95 -16.20 14.98
N GLY A 45 -4.05 -16.57 13.70
CA GLY A 45 -5.34 -16.79 13.05
C GLY A 45 -6.02 -15.53 12.53
N SER A 46 -5.32 -14.42 12.50
CA SER A 46 -5.87 -13.16 11.98
C SER A 46 -5.58 -13.00 10.50
N PHE A 47 -6.36 -12.15 9.85
CA PHE A 47 -6.27 -11.92 8.41
C PHE A 47 -5.72 -10.55 8.05
N GLY A 48 -5.24 -9.80 9.02
CA GLY A 48 -4.70 -8.49 8.75
C GLY A 48 -4.25 -7.78 10.01
N PHE A 49 -3.61 -6.64 9.79
CA PHE A 49 -3.15 -5.80 10.89
C PHE A 49 -3.15 -4.35 10.44
N ASP A 50 -3.03 -3.45 11.40
CA ASP A 50 -2.83 -2.04 11.09
C ASP A 50 -1.64 -1.51 11.89
N LEU A 51 -1.03 -0.46 11.36
CA LEU A 51 0.14 0.17 11.97
C LEU A 51 -0.07 1.67 11.99
N TRP A 52 0.15 2.27 13.15
CA TRP A 52 0.10 3.73 13.26
C TRP A 52 1.33 4.33 12.60
N ILE A 53 1.14 5.32 11.74
CA ILE A 53 2.25 5.98 11.05
C ILE A 53 2.46 7.41 11.53
N GLU A 54 1.51 7.95 12.30
CA GLU A 54 1.62 9.29 12.88
C GLU A 54 1.16 9.23 14.33
N TYR A 55 1.69 10.14 15.12
CA TYR A 55 1.27 10.24 16.51
C TYR A 55 -0.20 10.65 16.57
N TYR A 56 -0.98 9.91 17.36
CA TYR A 56 -2.39 10.20 17.45
C TYR A 56 -2.90 9.87 18.86
N SER A 57 -3.38 10.90 19.54
CA SER A 57 -4.09 10.74 20.82
C SER A 57 -3.36 9.83 21.81
N GLY A 58 -2.06 10.03 21.99
CA GLY A 58 -1.26 9.26 22.92
C GLY A 58 -0.71 7.95 22.36
N ILE A 59 -1.06 7.60 21.14
CA ILE A 59 -0.58 6.37 20.51
C ILE A 59 0.70 6.68 19.74
N THR A 60 1.77 5.95 20.08
CA THR A 60 3.07 6.12 19.42
C THR A 60 3.06 5.47 18.05
N PRO A 61 3.57 6.17 17.01
CA PRO A 61 3.66 5.56 15.68
C PRO A 61 4.59 4.34 15.67
N ASP A 62 4.36 3.46 14.70
CA ASP A 62 5.26 2.34 14.47
C ASP A 62 6.65 2.88 14.12
N PRO A 63 7.70 2.44 14.83
CA PRO A 63 9.02 3.05 14.66
C PRO A 63 9.67 2.77 13.31
N VAL A 64 9.26 1.71 12.63
CA VAL A 64 9.86 1.36 11.33
C VAL A 64 9.08 1.99 10.18
N ILE A 65 7.79 1.75 10.14
CA ILE A 65 6.96 2.22 9.01
C ILE A 65 6.80 3.74 9.02
N SER A 66 6.79 4.36 10.19
CA SER A 66 6.64 5.81 10.28
C SER A 66 7.84 6.59 9.71
N GLU A 67 8.96 5.89 9.44
CA GLU A 67 10.12 6.51 8.81
C GLU A 67 9.87 6.86 7.35
N LEU A 68 8.91 6.21 6.71
CA LEU A 68 8.67 6.37 5.29
C LEU A 68 8.04 7.72 4.95
N SER A 69 8.54 8.34 3.89
CA SER A 69 7.89 9.53 3.35
C SER A 69 6.58 9.12 2.67
N PRO A 70 5.67 10.06 2.39
CA PRO A 70 4.42 9.71 1.72
C PRO A 70 4.63 8.98 0.39
N VAL A 71 5.62 9.39 -0.40
CA VAL A 71 5.90 8.76 -1.68
C VAL A 71 6.45 7.35 -1.49
N GLN A 72 7.39 7.20 -0.55
CA GLN A 72 7.95 5.88 -0.23
C GLN A 72 6.86 4.94 0.29
N MET A 73 5.94 5.46 1.10
CA MET A 73 4.82 4.69 1.60
C MET A 73 3.94 4.19 0.45
N GLN A 74 3.67 5.04 -0.54
CA GLN A 74 2.89 4.63 -1.70
C GLN A 74 3.61 3.54 -2.51
N MET A 75 4.93 3.62 -2.60
CA MET A 75 5.71 2.58 -3.27
C MET A 75 5.57 1.24 -2.55
N LEU A 76 5.62 1.26 -1.22
CA LEU A 76 5.45 0.06 -0.42
C LEU A 76 4.03 -0.50 -0.58
N ILE A 77 3.02 0.36 -0.52
CA ILE A 77 1.63 -0.05 -0.68
C ILE A 77 1.42 -0.70 -2.05
N SER A 78 1.96 -0.09 -3.11
CA SER A 78 1.85 -0.65 -4.46
C SER A 78 2.47 -2.03 -4.53
N HIS A 79 3.61 -2.21 -3.88
CA HIS A 79 4.28 -3.51 -3.85
C HIS A 79 3.41 -4.56 -3.16
N LEU A 80 2.79 -4.18 -2.04
CA LEU A 80 1.90 -5.09 -1.31
C LEU A 80 0.68 -5.46 -2.14
N VAL A 81 0.06 -4.48 -2.78
CA VAL A 81 -1.12 -4.72 -3.62
C VAL A 81 -0.77 -5.64 -4.78
N ASN A 82 0.39 -5.42 -5.39
CA ASN A 82 0.85 -6.26 -6.50
C ASN A 82 1.12 -7.70 -6.07
N ASN A 83 1.29 -7.93 -4.78
CA ASN A 83 1.51 -9.27 -4.24
C ASN A 83 0.25 -9.86 -3.62
N GLY A 84 -0.90 -9.28 -3.89
CA GLY A 84 -2.18 -9.87 -3.49
C GLY A 84 -2.75 -9.37 -2.18
N TYR A 85 -2.07 -8.46 -1.51
CA TYR A 85 -2.58 -7.90 -0.27
C TYR A 85 -3.53 -6.74 -0.56
N ARG A 86 -4.43 -6.50 0.36
CA ARG A 86 -5.17 -5.25 0.37
C ARG A 86 -4.43 -4.33 1.34
N ALA A 87 -3.91 -3.24 0.83
CA ALA A 87 -3.15 -2.29 1.63
C ALA A 87 -3.55 -0.87 1.27
N TYR A 88 -3.77 -0.05 2.29
CA TYR A 88 -4.16 1.34 2.08
C TYR A 88 -3.90 2.16 3.33
N LEU A 89 -3.83 3.46 3.13
CA LEU A 89 -3.73 4.43 4.22
C LEU A 89 -5.12 4.99 4.51
N ASP A 90 -5.44 5.09 5.80
CA ASP A 90 -6.64 5.78 6.22
C ASP A 90 -6.29 6.57 7.47
N ARG A 91 -6.25 7.90 7.33
CA ARG A 91 -5.86 8.82 8.38
C ARG A 91 -4.42 8.52 8.80
N ALA A 92 -4.20 8.16 10.05
CA ALA A 92 -2.87 7.95 10.61
C ALA A 92 -2.44 6.50 10.61
N LYS A 93 -3.15 5.62 9.91
CA LYS A 93 -2.88 4.18 9.92
C LYS A 93 -2.64 3.61 8.55
N LEU A 94 -1.74 2.64 8.49
CA LEU A 94 -1.57 1.77 7.34
C LEU A 94 -2.29 0.46 7.65
N TYR A 95 -3.19 0.05 6.75
CA TYR A 95 -3.93 -1.20 6.86
C TYR A 95 -3.40 -2.22 5.87
N VAL A 96 -3.15 -3.45 6.34
CA VAL A 96 -2.69 -4.54 5.49
C VAL A 96 -3.52 -5.78 5.80
N TYR A 97 -4.22 -6.29 4.78
CA TYR A 97 -5.11 -7.45 4.95
C TYR A 97 -4.94 -8.45 3.82
N TRP A 98 -5.29 -9.71 4.11
CA TRP A 98 -5.26 -10.78 3.11
C TRP A 98 -6.46 -11.72 3.22
N ASN A 99 -7.51 -11.30 3.94
CA ASN A 99 -8.70 -12.11 4.10
C ASN A 99 -9.65 -12.04 2.91
N ILE A 100 -9.43 -11.07 2.03
CA ILE A 100 -10.26 -10.90 0.85
C ILE A 100 -9.46 -11.41 -0.34
N VAL A 101 -10.03 -12.37 -1.04
CA VAL A 101 -9.45 -12.80 -2.30
C VAL A 101 -9.72 -11.65 -3.26
N VAL A 102 -8.71 -10.87 -3.52
CA VAL A 102 -8.84 -9.78 -4.47
C VAL A 102 -8.88 -10.40 -5.84
N GLN A 103 -10.07 -10.55 -6.37
CA GLN A 103 -10.22 -10.98 -7.72
C GLN A 103 -9.67 -9.89 -8.60
N PRO A 104 -8.75 -10.21 -9.44
CA PRO A 104 -8.33 -9.20 -10.38
C PRO A 104 -9.54 -8.93 -11.17
N ASP A 105 -10.18 -8.11 -10.94
CA ASP A 105 -11.28 -7.79 -11.56
C ASP A 105 -12.24 -8.72 -11.84
N PRO A 106 -12.90 -8.75 -11.41
CA PRO A 106 -13.83 -9.74 -11.65
C PRO A 106 -14.41 -9.69 -13.00
N LYS A 107 -14.19 -9.89 -13.07
CA LYS A 107 -14.39 -9.91 -13.82
C LYS A 107 -15.26 -9.52 -14.11
N PRO A 108 -15.51 -9.16 -14.30
CA PRO A 108 -16.18 -8.89 -14.56
C PRO A 108 -16.95 -9.14 -14.92
N VAL A 109 -17.15 -9.01 -14.81
CA VAL A 109 -17.72 -9.18 -15.18
C VAL A 109 -18.22 -9.33 -15.75
N LYS A 110 -18.29 -9.33 -16.00
CA LYS A 110 -18.72 -9.42 -16.66
C LYS A 110 -19.48 -9.71 -17.00
N GLU A 111 -19.67 -9.47 -17.07
CA GLU A 111 -20.31 -9.65 -17.49
C GLU A 111 -21.06 -9.92 -17.66
N GLU A 112 -21.42 -9.77 -17.71
CA GLU A 112 -22.17 -9.93 -18.03
C GLU A 112 -22.81 -9.86 -18.40
N PRO A 113 -23.07 -9.76 -18.65
CA PRO A 113 -23.77 -9.67 -19.11
C PRO A 113 -24.50 -9.74 -19.28
N LYS A 114 -24.67 -9.37 -19.18
CA LYS A 114 -25.32 -9.37 -19.34
C LYS A 114 -26.05 -9.39 -19.25
N LYS A 115 -26.43 -9.12 -19.24
CA LYS A 115 -27.22 -9.08 -19.09
C LYS A 115 -27.87 -9.16 -18.70
N LYS A 116 -28.13 -8.88 -18.55
CA LYS A 116 -28.95 -8.86 -18.09
C LYS A 116 -29.39 -8.64 -17.48
N PRO A 117 -29.75 -8.31 -17.51
CA PRO A 117 -30.36 -7.89 -16.73
C PRO A 117 -30.90 -7.90 -15.77
N TRP A 118 -31.40 -7.57 -15.32
CA TRP A 118 -31.93 -7.63 -14.51
C TRP A 118 -32.50 -8.18 -14.07
N TYR A 119 -32.41 -8.25 -14.09
CA TYR A 119 -32.79 -8.86 -13.87
C TYR A 119 -32.60 -9.67 -13.77
N THR A 120 -32.45 -9.55 -14.22
CA THR A 120 -32.37 -10.29 -14.25
C THR A 120 -32.11 -10.94 -13.43
N PHE A 121 -32.13 -10.61 -12.94
CA PHE A 121 -31.86 -11.17 -12.32
C PHE A 121 -32.16 -11.84 -11.67
N TRP A 122 -32.44 -11.84 -11.82
CA TRP A 122 -32.80 -12.44 -11.36
C TRP A 122 -32.85 -13.35 -11.70
N ARG A 123 -32.47 -13.33 -12.40
CA ARG A 123 -32.32 -13.98 -12.90
C ARG A 123 -31.56 -14.49 -13.11
N LYS A 124 -31.10 -14.45 -13.29
CA LYS A 124 -30.29 -14.74 -13.56
C LYS A 124 -29.85 -14.95 -13.93
N SER A 125 -29.76 -14.76 -14.12
CA SER A 125 -29.28 -14.82 -14.60
C SER A 125 -29.23 -15.15 -14.69
#